data_44b06316ce0759e0aebfd65f46666e16
#
_entry.id   44b06316ce0759e0aebfd65f46666e16
#
_cell.length_a   1.000
_cell.length_b   1.000
_cell.length_c   1.000
_cell.angle_alpha   90.00
_cell.angle_beta   90.00
_cell.angle_gamma   90.00
#
_symmetry.space_group_name_H-M   'P 1'
#
loop_
_entity.id
_entity.type
_entity.pdbx_description
1 polymer ?
#
loop_
_entity_poly.entity_id
_entity_poly.type
_entity_poly.pdbx_seq_one_letter_code
_entity_poly.pdbx_strand_id
1 'polypeptide(L)'
;MKYRAAIIGLGWMGMLYDLAERTGVWDVDDIDRPTPDLDIHRKFHHHKHAGNEGLPTSYAEALWDRADIELVAAADRDQKRLDAFEQRYGVKGLYTDAEEMLRELKPDIVSVATNTKHRADLTCLAVECGAKGIFTEKPMAHSLEETDRMVKTCADAGVPLSCGAISTTHPSFARAKALLHSGAIGEIISMEAGGPSAQHQNWSYFLDSSPAWVVGTGDVDRRESGSDEFTGQGMMTTDSGLIIHFRAGAPGLRMTGTKGELVFDYTEAWRWWQDHDVEGTKGRVELPWPKPQFVPPYGGVYSLNDVMDCLAGDLDEP
;
A
#
# COMPACT_ATOMS: atom_id res chain seq x y z
N MET A 1 -9.54 -21.11 -15.18
CA MET A 1 -8.17 -20.93 -15.75
C MET A 1 -7.45 -20.03 -14.76
N LYS A 2 -6.21 -20.30 -14.38
CA LYS A 2 -5.46 -19.44 -13.49
C LYS A 2 -4.83 -18.30 -14.27
N TYR A 3 -4.71 -17.12 -13.63
CA TYR A 3 -3.90 -16.03 -14.18
C TYR A 3 -2.43 -16.35 -14.00
N ARG A 4 -1.62 -16.13 -15.05
CA ARG A 4 -0.17 -16.26 -14.97
C ARG A 4 0.42 -14.98 -14.45
N ALA A 5 1.13 -15.05 -13.33
CA ALA A 5 1.70 -13.86 -12.68
C ALA A 5 3.22 -13.86 -12.71
N ALA A 6 3.80 -12.67 -12.79
CA ALA A 6 5.24 -12.45 -12.67
C ALA A 6 5.53 -11.29 -11.69
N ILE A 7 6.70 -11.36 -11.04
CA ILE A 7 7.17 -10.31 -10.15
C ILE A 7 8.48 -9.71 -10.66
N ILE A 8 8.60 -8.38 -10.60
CA ILE A 8 9.80 -7.63 -10.96
C ILE A 8 10.33 -6.92 -9.72
N GLY A 9 11.52 -7.34 -9.29
CA GLY A 9 12.18 -6.84 -8.09
C GLY A 9 11.90 -7.71 -6.86
N LEU A 10 12.92 -8.41 -6.44
CA LEU A 10 12.91 -9.29 -5.26
C LEU A 10 13.55 -8.59 -4.05
N GLY A 11 13.31 -7.29 -3.93
CA GLY A 11 13.68 -6.49 -2.76
C GLY A 11 12.79 -6.81 -1.56
N TRP A 12 12.76 -5.89 -0.58
CA TRP A 12 12.04 -6.11 0.66
C TRP A 12 10.57 -6.44 0.44
N MET A 13 9.81 -5.57 -0.23
CA MET A 13 8.41 -5.83 -0.51
C MET A 13 8.21 -6.98 -1.51
N GLY A 14 9.16 -7.16 -2.43
CA GLY A 14 9.07 -8.23 -3.41
C GLY A 14 9.16 -9.63 -2.80
N MET A 15 10.16 -9.87 -1.92
CA MET A 15 10.38 -11.20 -1.34
C MET A 15 11.04 -11.19 0.05
N LEU A 16 11.95 -10.22 0.34
CA LEU A 16 12.83 -10.36 1.50
C LEU A 16 12.09 -10.31 2.84
N TYR A 17 10.91 -9.71 2.92
CA TYR A 17 10.08 -9.78 4.11
C TYR A 17 9.71 -11.22 4.46
N ASP A 18 9.28 -11.99 3.48
CA ASP A 18 8.95 -13.40 3.69
C ASP A 18 10.15 -14.19 4.23
N LEU A 19 11.32 -14.00 3.61
CA LEU A 19 12.54 -14.66 4.08
C LEU A 19 12.99 -14.18 5.47
N ALA A 20 12.83 -12.89 5.77
CA ALA A 20 13.19 -12.34 7.07
C ALA A 20 12.35 -12.96 8.21
N GLU A 21 11.07 -13.17 7.97
CA GLU A 21 10.20 -13.87 8.92
C GLU A 21 10.64 -15.31 9.16
N ARG A 22 11.07 -16.01 8.09
CA ARG A 22 11.46 -17.43 8.17
C ARG A 22 12.84 -17.65 8.75
N THR A 23 13.71 -16.65 8.75
CA THR A 23 15.07 -16.74 9.33
C THR A 23 15.16 -16.42 10.82
N GLY A 24 14.04 -16.35 11.53
CA GLY A 24 14.00 -16.15 12.98
C GLY A 24 14.06 -14.69 13.43
N VAL A 25 13.96 -13.74 12.49
CA VAL A 25 13.74 -12.32 12.82
C VAL A 25 12.31 -12.13 13.34
N TRP A 26 11.41 -13.00 12.92
CA TRP A 26 10.00 -13.06 13.26
C TRP A 26 9.65 -14.49 13.67
N ASP A 27 8.75 -14.62 14.60
CA ASP A 27 8.35 -15.91 15.16
C ASP A 27 7.16 -16.48 14.36
N VAL A 28 7.40 -16.85 13.11
CA VAL A 28 6.40 -17.49 12.26
C VAL A 28 6.89 -18.88 11.85
N ASP A 29 6.13 -19.90 12.21
CA ASP A 29 6.37 -21.27 11.77
C ASP A 29 5.88 -21.44 10.33
N ASP A 30 6.80 -21.70 9.43
CA ASP A 30 6.50 -22.08 8.05
C ASP A 30 7.21 -23.39 7.72
N ILE A 31 6.52 -24.47 7.96
CA ILE A 31 7.05 -25.82 7.75
C ILE A 31 6.86 -26.31 6.31
N ASP A 32 6.01 -25.67 5.54
CA ASP A 32 5.59 -26.15 4.22
C ASP A 32 6.42 -25.60 3.06
N ARG A 33 7.25 -24.59 3.32
CA ARG A 33 8.07 -23.92 2.30
C ARG A 33 9.54 -23.87 2.69
N PRO A 34 10.45 -24.10 1.75
CA PRO A 34 11.89 -23.94 1.98
C PRO A 34 12.22 -22.51 2.41
N THR A 35 13.14 -22.38 3.36
CA THR A 35 13.68 -21.08 3.77
C THR A 35 15.11 -20.93 3.27
N PRO A 36 15.34 -20.20 2.17
CA PRO A 36 16.65 -19.96 1.61
C PRO A 36 17.56 -19.21 2.57
N ASP A 37 18.84 -19.56 2.58
CA ASP A 37 19.87 -18.80 3.29
C ASP A 37 20.33 -17.63 2.44
N LEU A 38 19.76 -16.47 2.67
CA LEU A 38 20.11 -15.22 2.01
C LEU A 38 20.50 -14.19 3.07
N ASP A 39 21.67 -13.57 2.87
CA ASP A 39 22.17 -12.53 3.77
C ASP A 39 21.26 -11.28 3.73
N ILE A 40 20.51 -11.09 4.81
CA ILE A 40 19.55 -10.00 4.94
C ILE A 40 20.14 -8.95 5.89
N HIS A 41 20.84 -7.96 5.34
CA HIS A 41 21.58 -6.95 6.10
C HIS A 41 20.72 -5.94 6.88
N ARG A 42 19.44 -5.80 6.57
CA ARG A 42 18.57 -4.84 7.24
C ARG A 42 17.87 -5.46 8.43
N LYS A 43 18.04 -4.85 9.60
CA LYS A 43 17.18 -5.11 10.75
C LYS A 43 15.79 -4.55 10.44
N PHE A 44 14.82 -5.41 10.43
CA PHE A 44 13.44 -5.05 10.23
C PHE A 44 12.81 -4.59 11.53
N HIS A 45 12.07 -3.49 11.48
CA HIS A 45 11.34 -2.92 12.61
C HIS A 45 9.85 -3.25 12.58
N HIS A 46 9.45 -4.25 11.82
CA HIS A 46 8.07 -4.67 11.86
C HIS A 46 7.85 -5.56 13.09
N HIS A 47 6.89 -5.15 13.88
CA HIS A 47 6.39 -5.97 14.97
C HIS A 47 5.30 -6.89 14.42
N LYS A 48 5.27 -8.13 14.90
CA LYS A 48 4.14 -9.02 14.69
C LYS A 48 2.90 -8.36 15.29
N HIS A 49 1.91 -8.13 14.47
CA HIS A 49 0.63 -7.58 14.91
C HIS A 49 -0.37 -8.71 15.09
N ALA A 50 -1.05 -8.73 16.24
CA ALA A 50 -2.11 -9.69 16.49
C ALA A 50 -3.20 -9.60 15.39
N GLY A 51 -3.56 -10.73 14.81
CA GLY A 51 -4.53 -10.81 13.71
C GLY A 51 -3.92 -10.78 12.30
N ASN A 52 -2.61 -10.63 12.19
CA ASN A 52 -1.89 -10.70 10.90
C ASN A 52 -1.25 -12.08 10.65
N GLU A 53 -1.47 -13.01 11.55
CA GLU A 53 -0.96 -14.36 11.43
C GLU A 53 -1.53 -15.04 10.17
N GLY A 54 -0.64 -15.57 9.34
CA GLY A 54 -1.00 -16.27 8.10
C GLY A 54 -1.29 -15.37 6.90
N LEU A 55 -1.20 -14.04 7.03
CA LEU A 55 -1.24 -13.16 5.87
C LEU A 55 0.11 -13.11 5.17
N PRO A 56 0.12 -13.00 3.83
CA PRO A 56 1.35 -12.82 3.06
C PRO A 56 2.15 -11.60 3.52
N THR A 57 3.46 -11.76 3.59
CA THR A 57 4.40 -10.74 4.07
C THR A 57 5.16 -10.05 2.93
N SER A 58 5.14 -10.65 1.74
CA SER A 58 5.75 -10.11 0.52
C SER A 58 4.82 -10.23 -0.67
N TYR A 59 5.13 -9.51 -1.75
CA TYR A 59 4.36 -9.60 -2.99
C TYR A 59 4.47 -10.99 -3.64
N ALA A 60 5.65 -11.62 -3.55
CA ALA A 60 5.82 -12.98 -4.04
C ALA A 60 4.90 -13.96 -3.30
N GLU A 61 4.85 -13.85 -1.98
CA GLU A 61 3.99 -14.69 -1.15
C GLU A 61 2.49 -14.41 -1.42
N ALA A 62 2.11 -13.14 -1.59
CA ALA A 62 0.74 -12.78 -1.94
C ALA A 62 0.28 -13.39 -3.28
N LEU A 63 1.16 -13.38 -4.30
CA LEU A 63 0.89 -14.03 -5.57
C LEU A 63 0.85 -15.56 -5.46
N TRP A 64 1.77 -16.13 -4.68
CA TRP A 64 1.89 -17.57 -4.48
C TRP A 64 0.69 -18.18 -3.77
N ASP A 65 0.14 -17.51 -2.76
CA ASP A 65 -0.92 -18.04 -1.91
C ASP A 65 -2.31 -18.04 -2.58
N ARG A 66 -2.49 -17.32 -3.68
CA ARG A 66 -3.79 -17.26 -4.34
C ARG A 66 -4.06 -18.48 -5.22
N ALA A 67 -5.21 -19.10 -5.01
CA ALA A 67 -5.63 -20.29 -5.75
C ALA A 67 -5.91 -20.00 -7.25
N ASP A 68 -6.28 -18.78 -7.59
CA ASP A 68 -6.61 -18.32 -8.95
C ASP A 68 -5.41 -17.76 -9.72
N ILE A 69 -4.22 -17.72 -9.08
CA ILE A 69 -2.96 -17.28 -9.68
C ILE A 69 -1.97 -18.46 -9.80
N GLU A 70 -1.16 -18.40 -10.83
CA GLU A 70 0.04 -19.22 -11.02
C GLU A 70 1.24 -18.27 -11.13
N LEU A 71 2.09 -18.23 -10.10
CA LEU A 71 3.34 -17.47 -10.13
C LEU A 71 4.33 -18.20 -11.02
N VAL A 72 4.61 -17.65 -12.21
CA VAL A 72 5.39 -18.34 -13.26
C VAL A 72 6.80 -17.82 -13.40
N ALA A 73 7.09 -16.58 -12.96
CA ALA A 73 8.40 -15.99 -13.14
C ALA A 73 8.71 -14.88 -12.14
N ALA A 74 10.02 -14.61 -12.01
CA ALA A 74 10.56 -13.45 -11.31
C ALA A 74 11.71 -12.83 -12.10
N ALA A 75 11.86 -11.50 -11.99
CA ALA A 75 13.02 -10.79 -12.50
C ALA A 75 13.70 -9.97 -11.40
N ASP A 76 15.00 -10.15 -11.23
CA ASP A 76 15.86 -9.33 -10.38
C ASP A 76 17.29 -9.34 -10.92
N ARG A 77 18.01 -8.22 -10.77
CA ARG A 77 19.42 -8.14 -11.21
C ARG A 77 20.38 -8.94 -10.32
N ASP A 78 19.94 -9.29 -9.12
CA ASP A 78 20.71 -10.08 -8.16
C ASP A 78 20.39 -11.57 -8.29
N GLN A 79 21.34 -12.33 -8.84
CA GLN A 79 21.18 -13.77 -9.04
C GLN A 79 20.91 -14.52 -7.73
N LYS A 80 21.49 -14.08 -6.60
CA LYS A 80 21.26 -14.73 -5.32
C LYS A 80 19.79 -14.63 -4.87
N ARG A 81 19.13 -13.52 -5.20
CA ARG A 81 17.70 -13.36 -4.93
C ARG A 81 16.85 -14.24 -5.84
N LEU A 82 17.24 -14.39 -7.09
CA LEU A 82 16.59 -15.33 -8.02
C LEU A 82 16.75 -16.78 -7.55
N ASP A 83 17.95 -17.17 -7.12
CA ASP A 83 18.20 -18.51 -6.58
C ASP A 83 17.37 -18.76 -5.31
N ALA A 84 17.29 -17.78 -4.42
CA ALA A 84 16.46 -17.86 -3.21
C ALA A 84 14.96 -17.92 -3.54
N PHE A 85 14.52 -17.17 -4.54
CA PHE A 85 13.14 -17.22 -5.03
C PHE A 85 12.79 -18.60 -5.60
N GLU A 86 13.66 -19.18 -6.42
CA GLU A 86 13.48 -20.53 -6.93
C GLU A 86 13.38 -21.55 -5.80
N GLN A 87 14.31 -21.48 -4.84
CA GLN A 87 14.32 -22.38 -3.69
C GLN A 87 13.03 -22.25 -2.84
N ARG A 88 12.53 -21.02 -2.65
CA ARG A 88 11.37 -20.72 -1.80
C ARG A 88 10.05 -21.12 -2.45
N TYR A 89 9.88 -20.80 -3.74
CA TYR A 89 8.60 -20.92 -4.45
C TYR A 89 8.59 -22.03 -5.51
N GLY A 90 9.72 -22.63 -5.83
CA GLY A 90 9.82 -23.68 -6.87
C GLY A 90 9.65 -23.17 -8.29
N VAL A 91 9.62 -21.87 -8.50
CA VAL A 91 9.41 -21.22 -9.80
C VAL A 91 10.71 -21.23 -10.61
N LYS A 92 10.64 -21.65 -11.86
CA LYS A 92 11.80 -21.81 -12.75
C LYS A 92 12.01 -20.67 -13.75
N GLY A 93 11.02 -19.82 -13.93
CA GLY A 93 11.11 -18.65 -14.80
C GLY A 93 11.91 -17.53 -14.12
N LEU A 94 13.23 -17.57 -14.21
CA LEU A 94 14.15 -16.65 -13.55
C LEU A 94 14.86 -15.79 -14.58
N TYR A 95 14.77 -14.48 -14.44
CA TYR A 95 15.31 -13.52 -15.39
C TYR A 95 16.13 -12.45 -14.67
N THR A 96 17.30 -12.14 -15.23
CA THR A 96 18.08 -10.97 -14.79
C THR A 96 17.65 -9.69 -15.49
N ASP A 97 16.86 -9.82 -16.57
CA ASP A 97 16.28 -8.73 -17.34
C ASP A 97 14.75 -8.82 -17.34
N ALA A 98 14.12 -7.80 -16.78
CA ALA A 98 12.66 -7.73 -16.65
C ALA A 98 11.97 -7.51 -18.01
N GLU A 99 12.60 -6.79 -18.95
CA GLU A 99 12.03 -6.56 -20.28
C GLU A 99 12.00 -7.88 -21.09
N GLU A 100 13.09 -8.66 -21.02
CA GLU A 100 13.13 -9.99 -21.64
C GLU A 100 12.00 -10.87 -21.08
N MET A 101 11.85 -10.95 -19.76
CA MET A 101 10.78 -11.71 -19.11
C MET A 101 9.40 -11.29 -19.60
N LEU A 102 9.11 -9.98 -19.61
CA LEU A 102 7.79 -9.48 -20.02
C LEU A 102 7.48 -9.81 -21.48
N ARG A 103 8.46 -9.63 -22.39
CA ARG A 103 8.27 -9.90 -23.83
C ARG A 103 8.10 -11.37 -24.14
N GLU A 104 8.85 -12.21 -23.45
CA GLU A 104 8.83 -13.66 -23.65
C GLU A 104 7.58 -14.32 -23.06
N LEU A 105 7.29 -14.01 -21.79
CA LEU A 105 6.25 -14.74 -21.05
C LEU A 105 4.86 -14.12 -21.15
N LYS A 106 4.77 -12.81 -21.34
CA LYS A 106 3.52 -12.04 -21.41
C LYS A 106 2.58 -12.43 -20.26
N PRO A 107 2.96 -12.18 -19.00
CA PRO A 107 2.15 -12.56 -17.85
C PRO A 107 0.85 -11.75 -17.79
N ASP A 108 -0.20 -12.37 -17.25
CA ASP A 108 -1.49 -11.73 -17.06
C ASP A 108 -1.45 -10.69 -15.92
N ILE A 109 -0.76 -11.02 -14.82
CA ILE A 109 -0.63 -10.16 -13.63
C ILE A 109 0.86 -9.84 -13.44
N VAL A 110 1.18 -8.57 -13.24
CA VAL A 110 2.55 -8.13 -13.01
C VAL A 110 2.65 -7.33 -11.71
N SER A 111 3.51 -7.80 -10.81
CA SER A 111 3.94 -7.01 -9.65
C SER A 111 5.22 -6.26 -9.96
N VAL A 112 5.24 -4.92 -9.76
CA VAL A 112 6.43 -4.10 -10.01
C VAL A 112 6.96 -3.53 -8.70
N ALA A 113 7.84 -4.30 -8.04
CA ALA A 113 8.43 -4.00 -6.73
C ALA A 113 9.85 -3.43 -6.81
N THR A 114 10.19 -2.75 -7.90
CA THR A 114 11.50 -2.13 -8.11
C THR A 114 11.63 -0.79 -7.38
N ASN A 115 12.82 -0.19 -7.44
CA ASN A 115 12.97 1.23 -7.14
C ASN A 115 12.21 2.10 -8.18
N THR A 116 11.98 3.37 -7.87
CA THR A 116 11.17 4.28 -8.69
C THR A 116 11.73 4.55 -10.08
N LYS A 117 13.06 4.48 -10.26
CA LYS A 117 13.73 4.90 -11.50
C LYS A 117 13.26 4.13 -12.76
N HIS A 118 12.90 2.86 -12.61
CA HIS A 118 12.53 2.00 -13.74
C HIS A 118 11.07 1.56 -13.69
N ARG A 119 10.35 1.99 -12.67
CA ARG A 119 9.00 1.49 -12.38
C ARG A 119 8.01 1.87 -13.47
N ALA A 120 8.04 3.12 -13.91
CA ALA A 120 7.13 3.61 -14.94
C ALA A 120 7.34 2.88 -16.29
N ASP A 121 8.60 2.72 -16.71
CA ASP A 121 8.91 2.03 -17.97
C ASP A 121 8.47 0.57 -17.94
N LEU A 122 8.75 -0.14 -16.84
CA LEU A 122 8.38 -1.54 -16.69
C LEU A 122 6.86 -1.74 -16.57
N THR A 123 6.16 -0.81 -15.91
CA THR A 123 4.70 -0.83 -15.85
C THR A 123 4.07 -0.64 -17.22
N CYS A 124 4.49 0.38 -17.97
CA CYS A 124 4.00 0.62 -19.33
C CYS A 124 4.33 -0.57 -20.25
N LEU A 125 5.54 -1.11 -20.18
CA LEU A 125 5.93 -2.29 -20.97
C LEU A 125 5.08 -3.52 -20.60
N ALA A 126 4.76 -3.74 -19.35
CA ALA A 126 3.88 -4.84 -18.95
C ALA A 126 2.51 -4.74 -19.62
N VAL A 127 1.92 -3.53 -19.66
CA VAL A 127 0.66 -3.28 -20.40
C VAL A 127 0.83 -3.55 -21.89
N GLU A 128 1.90 -3.05 -22.51
CA GLU A 128 2.20 -3.30 -23.94
C GLU A 128 2.37 -4.80 -24.24
N CYS A 129 2.90 -5.58 -23.29
CA CYS A 129 3.03 -7.02 -23.39
C CYS A 129 1.74 -7.80 -23.13
N GLY A 130 0.64 -7.10 -22.75
CA GLY A 130 -0.69 -7.70 -22.59
C GLY A 130 -1.04 -8.07 -21.15
N ALA A 131 -0.39 -7.48 -20.16
CA ALA A 131 -0.82 -7.62 -18.76
C ALA A 131 -2.27 -7.17 -18.61
N LYS A 132 -3.02 -7.89 -17.77
CA LYS A 132 -4.43 -7.64 -17.48
C LYS A 132 -4.63 -6.93 -16.16
N GLY A 133 -3.65 -7.00 -15.26
CA GLY A 133 -3.65 -6.33 -13.96
C GLY A 133 -2.24 -6.07 -13.47
N ILE A 134 -2.05 -4.92 -12.83
CA ILE A 134 -0.74 -4.50 -12.31
C ILE A 134 -0.90 -3.99 -10.89
N PHE A 135 0.00 -4.37 -10.01
CA PHE A 135 0.18 -3.69 -8.74
C PHE A 135 1.65 -3.34 -8.54
N THR A 136 1.88 -2.14 -8.04
CA THR A 136 3.22 -1.55 -7.93
C THR A 136 3.46 -0.98 -6.55
N GLU A 137 4.73 -0.73 -6.21
CA GLU A 137 5.12 -0.16 -4.92
C GLU A 137 5.08 1.38 -4.92
N LYS A 138 4.95 1.92 -3.70
CA LYS A 138 5.10 3.37 -3.46
C LYS A 138 6.61 3.73 -3.34
N PRO A 139 6.98 5.00 -3.63
CA PRO A 139 6.18 5.94 -4.40
C PRO A 139 5.97 5.44 -5.82
N MET A 140 4.84 5.82 -6.44
CA MET A 140 4.41 5.24 -7.73
C MET A 140 5.48 5.40 -8.82
N ALA A 141 6.07 6.57 -8.95
CA ALA A 141 7.12 6.87 -9.90
C ALA A 141 8.12 7.88 -9.34
N HIS A 142 9.07 8.29 -10.16
CA HIS A 142 10.10 9.28 -9.80
C HIS A 142 9.63 10.72 -10.04
N SER A 143 8.63 10.93 -10.90
CA SER A 143 8.03 12.22 -11.20
C SER A 143 6.53 12.12 -11.44
N LEU A 144 5.82 13.25 -11.41
CA LEU A 144 4.41 13.31 -11.76
C LEU A 144 4.17 12.91 -13.23
N GLU A 145 5.06 13.31 -14.12
CA GLU A 145 5.01 12.99 -15.55
C GLU A 145 5.04 11.48 -15.80
N GLU A 146 5.90 10.76 -15.07
CA GLU A 146 5.96 9.31 -15.09
C GLU A 146 4.71 8.67 -14.51
N THR A 147 4.19 9.22 -13.40
CA THR A 147 2.94 8.77 -12.78
C THR A 147 1.77 8.92 -13.74
N ASP A 148 1.62 10.10 -14.37
CA ASP A 148 0.55 10.36 -15.35
C ASP A 148 0.65 9.42 -16.55
N ARG A 149 1.87 9.13 -17.01
CA ARG A 149 2.11 8.16 -18.08
C ARG A 149 1.66 6.75 -17.69
N MET A 150 1.99 6.29 -16.48
CA MET A 150 1.57 4.97 -15.98
C MET A 150 0.05 4.87 -15.91
N VAL A 151 -0.59 5.84 -15.25
CA VAL A 151 -2.04 5.89 -15.09
C VAL A 151 -2.74 5.91 -16.44
N LYS A 152 -2.28 6.80 -17.34
CA LYS A 152 -2.86 6.90 -18.69
C LYS A 152 -2.69 5.62 -19.50
N THR A 153 -1.50 5.01 -19.49
CA THR A 153 -1.24 3.76 -20.22
C THR A 153 -2.14 2.63 -19.75
N CYS A 154 -2.30 2.49 -18.43
CA CYS A 154 -3.18 1.48 -17.85
C CYS A 154 -4.65 1.76 -18.17
N ALA A 155 -5.11 3.00 -18.01
CA ALA A 155 -6.48 3.40 -18.27
C ALA A 155 -6.87 3.21 -19.75
N ASP A 156 -6.01 3.65 -20.69
CA ASP A 156 -6.25 3.50 -22.13
C ASP A 156 -6.38 2.01 -22.54
N ALA A 157 -5.71 1.11 -21.82
CA ALA A 157 -5.75 -0.33 -22.07
C ALA A 157 -6.81 -1.07 -21.23
N GLY A 158 -7.52 -0.38 -20.33
CA GLY A 158 -8.47 -1.00 -19.41
C GLY A 158 -7.82 -1.96 -18.40
N VAL A 159 -6.56 -1.69 -18.01
CA VAL A 159 -5.79 -2.50 -17.07
C VAL A 159 -5.85 -1.88 -15.68
N PRO A 160 -6.43 -2.54 -14.67
CA PRO A 160 -6.42 -2.04 -13.30
C PRO A 160 -4.98 -1.92 -12.78
N LEU A 161 -4.68 -0.75 -12.21
CA LEU A 161 -3.38 -0.42 -11.63
C LEU A 161 -3.54 -0.03 -10.17
N SER A 162 -3.11 -0.88 -9.24
CA SER A 162 -3.02 -0.56 -7.83
C SER A 162 -1.61 -0.15 -7.43
N CYS A 163 -1.48 0.89 -6.61
CA CYS A 163 -0.19 1.35 -6.08
C CYS A 163 -0.13 1.14 -4.58
N GLY A 164 0.91 0.47 -4.12
CA GLY A 164 1.14 -0.04 -2.77
C GLY A 164 1.07 0.95 -1.61
N ALA A 165 -0.03 1.67 -1.49
CA ALA A 165 -0.40 2.37 -0.27
C ALA A 165 -1.02 1.36 0.71
N ILE A 166 -0.18 0.54 1.30
CA ILE A 166 -0.54 -0.65 2.11
C ILE A 166 -1.68 -0.39 3.10
N SER A 167 -1.73 0.80 3.70
CA SER A 167 -2.80 1.14 4.66
C SER A 167 -4.12 1.40 3.98
N THR A 168 -4.15 2.17 2.90
CA THR A 168 -5.40 2.63 2.27
C THR A 168 -6.13 1.55 1.50
N THR A 169 -5.44 0.51 1.05
CA THR A 169 -6.06 -0.68 0.44
C THR A 169 -6.72 -1.62 1.47
N HIS A 170 -6.47 -1.41 2.77
CA HIS A 170 -7.12 -2.25 3.78
C HIS A 170 -8.63 -1.96 3.85
N PRO A 171 -9.50 -2.99 3.93
CA PRO A 171 -10.96 -2.83 3.93
C PRO A 171 -11.51 -1.88 5.01
N SER A 172 -10.78 -1.68 6.13
CA SER A 172 -11.17 -0.73 7.16
C SER A 172 -11.11 0.74 6.71
N PHE A 173 -10.21 1.07 5.78
CA PHE A 173 -10.14 2.41 5.17
C PHE A 173 -11.32 2.65 4.24
N ALA A 174 -11.67 1.68 3.40
CA ALA A 174 -12.88 1.74 2.59
C ALA A 174 -14.13 1.89 3.48
N ARG A 175 -14.18 1.20 4.61
CA ARG A 175 -15.26 1.33 5.60
C ARG A 175 -15.30 2.74 6.21
N ALA A 176 -14.16 3.31 6.56
CA ALA A 176 -14.07 4.68 7.07
C ALA A 176 -14.53 5.69 6.02
N LYS A 177 -14.13 5.52 4.76
CA LYS A 177 -14.58 6.34 3.63
C LYS A 177 -16.09 6.23 3.42
N ALA A 178 -16.65 5.03 3.49
CA ALA A 178 -18.10 4.82 3.41
C ALA A 178 -18.87 5.51 4.56
N LEU A 179 -18.36 5.43 5.79
CA LEU A 179 -18.95 6.16 6.94
C LEU A 179 -18.91 7.67 6.73
N LEU A 180 -17.78 8.19 6.23
CA LEU A 180 -17.65 9.60 5.89
C LEU A 180 -18.68 10.03 4.84
N HIS A 181 -18.77 9.32 3.73
CA HIS A 181 -19.71 9.62 2.64
C HIS A 181 -21.20 9.43 3.04
N SER A 182 -21.47 8.56 4.01
CA SER A 182 -22.83 8.42 4.56
C SER A 182 -23.27 9.59 5.45
N GLY A 183 -22.35 10.53 5.75
CA GLY A 183 -22.61 11.63 6.65
C GLY A 183 -22.61 11.22 8.13
N ALA A 184 -22.00 10.08 8.48
CA ALA A 184 -21.96 9.56 9.85
C ALA A 184 -21.33 10.52 10.86
N ILE A 185 -20.40 11.39 10.41
CA ILE A 185 -19.82 12.47 11.23
C ILE A 185 -20.25 13.87 10.76
N GLY A 186 -21.20 13.95 9.82
CA GLY A 186 -21.61 15.22 9.20
C GLY A 186 -20.59 15.70 8.15
N GLU A 187 -20.55 17.02 7.93
CA GLU A 187 -19.57 17.66 7.06
C GLU A 187 -18.21 17.74 7.76
N ILE A 188 -17.11 17.46 7.04
CA ILE A 188 -15.76 17.59 7.61
C ILE A 188 -15.46 19.08 7.88
N ILE A 189 -15.03 19.37 9.10
CA ILE A 189 -14.59 20.70 9.54
C ILE A 189 -13.07 20.83 9.43
N SER A 190 -12.34 19.78 9.83
CA SER A 190 -10.87 19.74 9.81
C SER A 190 -10.34 18.32 9.82
N MET A 191 -9.10 18.20 9.42
CA MET A 191 -8.34 16.94 9.53
C MET A 191 -7.03 17.17 10.26
N GLU A 192 -6.57 16.16 10.98
CA GLU A 192 -5.22 16.08 11.53
C GLU A 192 -4.56 14.81 11.01
N ALA A 193 -3.37 14.97 10.47
CA ALA A 193 -2.52 13.85 10.06
C ALA A 193 -1.23 13.87 10.89
N GLY A 194 -0.92 12.75 11.52
CA GLY A 194 0.22 12.59 12.41
C GLY A 194 1.17 11.52 11.96
N GLY A 195 2.25 11.38 12.72
CA GLY A 195 3.22 10.34 12.53
C GLY A 195 4.45 10.77 11.71
N PRO A 196 5.42 9.87 11.54
CA PRO A 196 6.58 10.11 10.71
C PRO A 196 6.20 10.25 9.23
N SER A 197 7.01 10.95 8.48
CA SER A 197 6.81 11.47 7.13
C SER A 197 6.03 10.61 6.13
N ALA A 198 6.15 9.30 6.19
CA ALA A 198 5.52 8.40 5.21
C ALA A 198 4.00 8.23 5.36
N GLN A 199 3.41 8.69 6.46
CA GLN A 199 2.02 8.37 6.80
C GLN A 199 1.07 9.56 6.57
N HIS A 200 1.61 10.71 6.22
CA HIS A 200 0.82 11.92 5.96
C HIS A 200 -0.08 11.81 4.73
N GLN A 201 0.16 10.84 3.87
CA GLN A 201 -0.61 10.64 2.63
C GLN A 201 -2.00 10.03 2.85
N ASN A 202 -2.29 9.44 4.00
CA ASN A 202 -3.59 8.78 4.24
C ASN A 202 -4.79 9.73 4.14
N TRP A 203 -4.58 11.02 4.37
CA TRP A 203 -5.64 12.03 4.25
C TRP A 203 -6.19 12.15 2.84
N SER A 204 -5.36 12.02 1.81
CA SER A 204 -5.75 12.18 0.41
C SER A 204 -6.76 11.11 -0.05
N TYR A 205 -6.74 9.94 0.55
CA TYR A 205 -7.69 8.88 0.27
C TYR A 205 -9.15 9.26 0.57
N PHE A 206 -9.36 10.16 1.51
CA PHE A 206 -10.70 10.56 1.98
C PHE A 206 -11.25 11.81 1.29
N LEU A 207 -10.45 12.48 0.49
CA LEU A 207 -10.80 13.78 -0.09
C LEU A 207 -10.68 13.76 -1.61
N ASP A 208 -11.70 14.29 -2.28
CA ASP A 208 -11.71 14.53 -3.72
C ASP A 208 -11.28 15.98 -4.04
N SER A 209 -10.35 16.53 -3.27
CA SER A 209 -9.87 17.90 -3.41
C SER A 209 -8.34 17.97 -3.39
N SER A 210 -7.81 18.90 -4.16
CA SER A 210 -6.36 19.08 -4.32
C SER A 210 -5.79 20.07 -3.30
N PRO A 211 -4.48 19.95 -2.95
CA PRO A 211 -3.80 20.97 -2.17
C PRO A 211 -3.79 22.33 -2.88
N ALA A 212 -4.21 23.38 -2.19
CA ALA A 212 -4.17 24.75 -2.70
C ALA A 212 -2.90 25.48 -2.22
N TRP A 213 -2.58 25.39 -0.93
CA TRP A 213 -1.35 25.91 -0.38
C TRP A 213 -0.95 25.15 0.90
N VAL A 214 0.31 25.23 1.25
CA VAL A 214 0.89 24.63 2.45
C VAL A 214 1.86 25.59 3.13
N VAL A 215 1.87 25.56 4.45
CA VAL A 215 2.87 26.24 5.29
C VAL A 215 3.37 25.28 6.35
N GLY A 216 4.66 25.30 6.62
CA GLY A 216 5.27 24.45 7.62
C GLY A 216 6.42 25.12 8.35
N THR A 217 6.72 24.61 9.54
CA THR A 217 7.87 25.01 10.36
C THR A 217 8.58 23.76 10.83
N GLY A 218 9.91 23.72 10.71
CA GLY A 218 10.72 22.56 11.12
C GLY A 218 12.08 22.61 10.46
N ASP A 219 12.79 21.51 10.60
CA ASP A 219 14.14 21.34 10.08
C ASP A 219 14.12 20.42 8.85
N VAL A 220 15.04 20.71 7.94
CA VAL A 220 15.30 19.85 6.78
C VAL A 220 16.61 19.10 7.03
N ASP A 221 16.52 17.80 7.24
CA ASP A 221 17.70 16.94 7.27
C ASP A 221 18.12 16.62 5.83
N ARG A 222 19.18 17.28 5.39
CA ARG A 222 19.74 17.10 4.04
C ARG A 222 20.62 15.86 4.02
N ARG A 223 20.17 14.84 3.35
CA ARG A 223 20.88 13.58 3.24
C ARG A 223 21.71 13.52 1.96
N GLU A 224 22.92 12.97 2.08
CA GLU A 224 23.80 12.70 0.93
C GLU A 224 23.13 11.82 -0.15
N SER A 225 22.13 11.04 0.23
CA SER A 225 21.33 10.21 -0.68
C SER A 225 20.39 11.01 -1.60
N GLY A 226 20.29 12.34 -1.41
CA GLY A 226 19.40 13.19 -2.18
C GLY A 226 17.92 13.11 -1.77
N SER A 227 17.57 12.35 -0.74
CA SER A 227 16.25 12.35 -0.14
C SER A 227 16.27 13.16 1.14
N ASP A 228 16.05 14.47 1.04
CA ASP A 228 15.90 15.33 2.20
C ASP A 228 14.69 14.90 3.03
N GLU A 229 14.83 14.89 4.34
CA GLU A 229 13.74 14.58 5.24
C GLU A 229 13.35 15.84 6.01
N PHE A 230 12.06 16.19 5.93
CA PHE A 230 11.50 17.30 6.68
C PHE A 230 10.93 16.77 8.00
N THR A 231 11.42 17.32 9.10
CA THR A 231 10.91 17.07 10.45
C THR A 231 10.27 18.34 10.98
N GLY A 232 8.96 18.33 11.14
CA GLY A 232 8.27 19.53 11.60
C GLY A 232 6.76 19.35 11.69
N GLN A 233 6.09 20.47 11.68
CA GLN A 233 4.64 20.54 11.66
C GLN A 233 4.19 21.57 10.62
N GLY A 234 2.98 21.40 10.14
CA GLY A 234 2.46 22.28 9.11
C GLY A 234 0.96 22.27 9.01
N MET A 235 0.48 23.05 8.08
CA MET A 235 -0.92 23.15 7.74
C MET A 235 -1.06 23.26 6.23
N MET A 236 -2.06 22.60 5.69
CA MET A 236 -2.42 22.68 4.29
C MET A 236 -3.88 23.05 4.16
N THR A 237 -4.20 23.88 3.17
CA THR A 237 -5.59 24.12 2.77
C THR A 237 -5.82 23.48 1.41
N THR A 238 -6.93 22.80 1.25
CA THR A 238 -7.38 22.26 -0.04
C THR A 238 -8.11 23.34 -0.84
N ASP A 239 -8.34 23.09 -2.12
CA ASP A 239 -9.14 23.95 -3.01
C ASP A 239 -10.62 24.04 -2.56
N SER A 240 -11.14 23.04 -1.84
CA SER A 240 -12.44 23.10 -1.18
C SER A 240 -12.45 23.92 0.11
N GLY A 241 -11.31 24.46 0.55
CA GLY A 241 -11.16 25.26 1.77
C GLY A 241 -11.00 24.44 3.06
N LEU A 242 -10.90 23.12 2.98
CA LEU A 242 -10.65 22.29 4.15
C LEU A 242 -9.22 22.49 4.66
N ILE A 243 -9.06 22.55 5.97
CA ILE A 243 -7.75 22.68 6.63
C ILE A 243 -7.31 21.32 7.15
N ILE A 244 -6.07 20.96 6.80
CA ILE A 244 -5.41 19.75 7.29
C ILE A 244 -4.17 20.16 8.08
N HIS A 245 -4.08 19.70 9.31
CA HIS A 245 -2.94 19.91 10.20
C HIS A 245 -2.01 18.70 10.19
N PHE A 246 -0.73 18.95 9.97
CA PHE A 246 0.34 17.95 10.06
C PHE A 246 1.16 18.21 11.31
N ARG A 247 1.16 17.29 12.26
CA ARG A 247 1.92 17.46 13.49
C ARG A 247 2.38 16.16 14.11
N ALA A 248 3.57 16.18 14.71
CA ALA A 248 4.06 15.07 15.49
C ALA A 248 3.14 14.80 16.71
N GLY A 249 2.97 13.53 17.04
CA GLY A 249 2.15 13.10 18.18
C GLY A 249 0.63 13.16 17.94
N ALA A 250 0.19 13.60 16.77
CA ALA A 250 -1.21 13.40 16.36
C ALA A 250 -1.44 11.92 16.02
N PRO A 251 -2.69 11.41 16.12
CA PRO A 251 -3.02 10.10 15.58
C PRO A 251 -2.71 10.01 14.07
N GLY A 252 -2.63 8.82 13.52
CA GLY A 252 -2.35 8.61 12.10
C GLY A 252 -3.25 9.43 11.19
N LEU A 253 -4.54 9.51 11.54
CA LEU A 253 -5.51 10.40 10.90
C LEU A 253 -6.66 10.69 11.86
N ARG A 254 -7.08 11.96 11.95
CA ARG A 254 -8.31 12.38 12.63
C ARG A 254 -9.14 13.22 11.66
N MET A 255 -10.39 12.85 11.48
CA MET A 255 -11.37 13.58 10.70
C MET A 255 -12.47 14.09 11.63
N THR A 256 -12.52 15.38 11.87
CA THR A 256 -13.52 16.01 12.71
C THR A 256 -14.62 16.59 11.84
N GLY A 257 -15.85 16.16 12.10
CA GLY A 257 -17.03 16.62 11.40
C GLY A 257 -18.01 17.37 12.30
N THR A 258 -19.10 17.87 11.70
CA THR A 258 -20.14 18.62 12.40
C THR A 258 -21.01 17.76 13.33
N LYS A 259 -20.93 16.44 13.25
CA LYS A 259 -21.75 15.48 14.03
C LYS A 259 -20.93 14.38 14.68
N GLY A 260 -19.62 14.44 14.62
CA GLY A 260 -18.78 13.41 15.20
C GLY A 260 -17.35 13.41 14.65
N GLU A 261 -16.68 12.28 14.86
CA GLU A 261 -15.26 12.16 14.58
C GLU A 261 -14.90 10.72 14.19
N LEU A 262 -14.02 10.58 13.20
CA LEU A 262 -13.34 9.33 12.88
C LEU A 262 -11.84 9.49 13.16
N VAL A 263 -11.26 8.55 13.89
CA VAL A 263 -9.83 8.56 14.22
C VAL A 263 -9.21 7.23 13.85
N PHE A 264 -8.10 7.31 13.13
CA PHE A 264 -7.22 6.18 12.89
C PHE A 264 -5.95 6.34 13.72
N ASP A 265 -5.69 5.37 14.56
CA ASP A 265 -4.46 5.25 15.33
C ASP A 265 -3.80 3.91 15.00
N TYR A 266 -2.52 3.93 14.67
CA TYR A 266 -1.78 2.71 14.32
C TYR A 266 -1.72 1.69 15.47
N THR A 267 -1.92 2.13 16.69
CA THR A 267 -1.92 1.26 17.88
C THR A 267 -3.30 0.77 18.27
N GLU A 268 -4.33 1.60 18.05
CA GLU A 268 -5.71 1.32 18.45
C GLU A 268 -6.65 1.11 17.25
N ALA A 269 -6.12 1.25 16.04
CA ALA A 269 -6.87 1.14 14.80
C ALA A 269 -7.95 2.24 14.64
N TRP A 270 -9.12 1.91 14.10
CA TRP A 270 -10.17 2.89 13.87
C TRP A 270 -11.09 3.03 15.07
N ARG A 271 -11.45 4.30 15.39
CA ARG A 271 -12.47 4.67 16.36
C ARG A 271 -13.44 5.67 15.76
N TRP A 272 -14.71 5.58 16.14
CA TRP A 272 -15.79 6.40 15.64
C TRP A 272 -16.62 6.97 16.78
N TRP A 273 -16.77 8.29 16.83
CA TRP A 273 -17.60 9.00 17.80
C TRP A 273 -18.71 9.77 17.11
N GLN A 274 -19.87 9.80 17.74
CA GLN A 274 -20.97 10.68 17.37
C GLN A 274 -21.28 11.66 18.50
N ASP A 275 -21.56 12.91 18.10
CA ASP A 275 -22.07 13.92 18.99
C ASP A 275 -23.57 13.75 19.14
N HIS A 276 -24.10 13.95 20.36
CA HIS A 276 -25.52 13.92 20.66
C HIS A 276 -25.91 15.08 21.55
N ASP A 277 -27.18 15.49 21.44
CA ASP A 277 -27.79 16.46 22.29
C ASP A 277 -29.06 15.82 22.85
N VAL A 278 -29.06 15.57 24.16
CA VAL A 278 -30.20 15.01 24.88
C VAL A 278 -30.65 16.07 25.91
N GLU A 279 -31.83 16.64 25.70
CA GLU A 279 -32.42 17.65 26.58
C GLU A 279 -31.49 18.84 26.86
N GLY A 280 -30.74 19.29 25.81
CA GLY A 280 -29.79 20.41 25.92
C GLY A 280 -28.43 20.04 26.53
N THR A 281 -28.22 18.77 26.88
CA THR A 281 -26.93 18.27 27.34
C THR A 281 -26.17 17.70 26.13
N LYS A 282 -25.13 18.42 25.72
CA LYS A 282 -24.22 17.94 24.66
C LYS A 282 -23.28 16.91 25.21
N GLY A 283 -23.16 15.80 24.49
CA GLY A 283 -22.24 14.70 24.79
C GLY A 283 -21.68 14.10 23.55
N ARG A 284 -20.69 13.23 23.72
CA ARG A 284 -20.08 12.44 22.66
C ARG A 284 -20.04 10.99 23.09
N VAL A 285 -20.45 10.08 22.22
CA VAL A 285 -20.45 8.64 22.46
C VAL A 285 -19.59 7.94 21.41
N GLU A 286 -18.77 7.01 21.85
CA GLU A 286 -18.03 6.14 20.98
C GLU A 286 -18.95 5.01 20.49
N LEU A 287 -19.01 4.83 19.19
CA LEU A 287 -19.80 3.78 18.54
C LEU A 287 -18.90 2.58 18.21
N PRO A 288 -19.45 1.37 18.21
CA PRO A 288 -18.69 0.18 17.79
C PRO A 288 -18.20 0.33 16.36
N TRP A 289 -16.90 0.05 16.15
CA TRP A 289 -16.36 0.04 14.81
C TRP A 289 -16.92 -1.14 14.00
N PRO A 290 -17.47 -0.91 12.81
CA PRO A 290 -17.86 -2.00 11.92
C PRO A 290 -16.65 -2.82 11.49
N LYS A 291 -16.74 -4.14 11.53
CA LYS A 291 -15.64 -4.99 11.04
C LYS A 291 -15.51 -4.91 9.50
N PRO A 292 -14.32 -5.13 8.91
CA PRO A 292 -13.09 -5.50 9.63
C PRO A 292 -12.42 -4.31 10.32
N GLN A 293 -11.74 -4.59 11.44
CA GLN A 293 -10.86 -3.64 12.08
C GLN A 293 -9.52 -3.61 11.34
N PHE A 294 -8.81 -2.49 11.44
CA PHE A 294 -7.49 -2.40 10.84
C PHE A 294 -6.50 -3.33 11.54
N VAL A 295 -5.83 -4.13 10.74
CA VAL A 295 -4.63 -4.88 11.11
C VAL A 295 -3.59 -4.51 10.07
N PRO A 296 -2.38 -4.07 10.45
CA PRO A 296 -1.39 -3.67 9.47
C PRO A 296 -1.14 -4.80 8.46
N PRO A 297 -1.44 -4.58 7.17
CA PRO A 297 -1.20 -5.59 6.16
C PRO A 297 0.28 -5.60 5.78
N TYR A 298 0.76 -6.76 5.40
CA TYR A 298 2.04 -6.92 4.74
C TYR A 298 1.81 -7.46 3.32
N GLY A 299 2.85 -7.41 2.51
CA GLY A 299 2.89 -8.09 1.23
C GLY A 299 1.95 -7.60 0.14
N GLY A 300 1.30 -6.47 0.33
CA GLY A 300 0.40 -5.90 -0.69
C GLY A 300 -0.79 -6.78 -1.04
N VAL A 301 -1.19 -7.70 -0.15
CA VAL A 301 -2.28 -8.66 -0.40
C VAL A 301 -3.59 -7.97 -0.76
N TYR A 302 -3.89 -6.84 -0.12
CA TYR A 302 -5.12 -6.08 -0.41
C TYR A 302 -5.04 -5.36 -1.76
N SER A 303 -3.88 -4.79 -2.13
CA SER A 303 -3.67 -4.21 -3.46
C SER A 303 -3.85 -5.25 -4.57
N LEU A 304 -3.35 -6.46 -4.34
CA LEU A 304 -3.57 -7.57 -5.26
C LEU A 304 -5.04 -7.99 -5.32
N ASN A 305 -5.72 -8.04 -4.18
CA ASN A 305 -7.15 -8.36 -4.14
C ASN A 305 -7.96 -7.35 -4.93
N ASP A 306 -7.71 -6.04 -4.75
CA ASP A 306 -8.41 -4.98 -5.47
C ASP A 306 -8.22 -5.13 -7.00
N VAL A 307 -7.01 -5.42 -7.47
CA VAL A 307 -6.74 -5.72 -8.88
C VAL A 307 -7.54 -6.94 -9.36
N MET A 308 -7.59 -8.01 -8.55
CA MET A 308 -8.32 -9.22 -8.92
C MET A 308 -9.83 -9.03 -8.90
N ASP A 309 -10.36 -8.23 -7.98
CA ASP A 309 -11.77 -7.89 -7.87
C ASP A 309 -12.20 -7.02 -9.07
N CYS A 310 -11.33 -6.11 -9.56
CA CYS A 310 -11.55 -5.40 -10.82
C CYS A 310 -11.62 -6.37 -12.01
N LEU A 311 -10.74 -7.36 -12.08
CA LEU A 311 -10.75 -8.36 -13.15
C LEU A 311 -11.96 -9.29 -13.09
N ALA A 312 -12.52 -9.50 -11.90
CA ALA A 312 -13.77 -10.24 -11.70
C ALA A 312 -15.02 -9.40 -12.03
N GLY A 313 -14.89 -8.08 -12.10
CA GLY A 313 -16.00 -7.13 -12.29
C GLY A 313 -16.73 -6.79 -10.99
N ASP A 314 -16.10 -7.06 -9.84
CA ASP A 314 -16.65 -6.75 -8.52
C ASP A 314 -16.31 -5.32 -8.06
N LEU A 315 -15.26 -4.73 -8.64
CA LEU A 315 -14.85 -3.34 -8.48
C LEU A 315 -14.67 -2.68 -9.85
N ASP A 316 -15.02 -1.39 -9.95
CA ASP A 316 -14.78 -0.59 -11.16
C ASP A 316 -13.32 -0.10 -11.23
N GLU A 317 -12.71 0.22 -10.08
CA GLU A 317 -11.33 0.72 -9.94
C GLU A 317 -10.68 0.12 -8.67
N PRO A 318 -9.35 -0.19 -8.70
CA PRO A 318 -8.64 -0.77 -7.56
C PRO A 318 -8.32 0.24 -6.45
#